data_c957f5138d644a0eb2bf60241aa91771
#
_entry.id   c957f5138d644a0eb2bf60241aa91771
#
_cell.length_a   1.000
_cell.length_b   1.000
_cell.length_c   1.000
_cell.angle_alpha   90.00
_cell.angle_beta   90.00
_cell.angle_gamma   90.00
#
_symmetry.space_group_name_H-M   'P 1'
#
loop_
_entity.id
_entity.type
_entity.pdbx_description
1 polymer ?
#
loop_
_entity_poly.entity_id
_entity_poly.type
_entity_poly.pdbx_seq_one_letter_code
_entity_poly.pdbx_strand_id
1 'polypeptide(L)'
;MRRSAILAVAAIFVLPTSGAGGRAGANCSGTSVPMTPVTDLGTKRYHGYTGGLYGNGKNAPSAAYLKTGLAAAKRVHAIDGRVVLLSIGMSNTTQEFSAFKRLADSDARKSPQLTIVDGAQGGQDAETIKDPSARFWSVVDARVGAAGATAAQVQAVWLKEAIARQANRFPADALQLQSDLRRIVGILRSRFPNLQLIYLSSRTYAGYATTALNPEPQAYDSGFAVRWLVNERVKGKLKGPWIAWGPYLWTNGERGRKDGLVWTCGDTRSSDGTHPSETGQAKIASLLWKFFSSNSTAKSWFLA
;
A
#
# COMPACT_ATOMS: atom_id res chain seq x y z
N MET A 1 -85.17 5.58 -23.13
CA MET A 1 -83.91 4.88 -23.18
C MET A 1 -82.76 5.86 -23.27
N ARG A 2 -82.13 6.19 -22.14
CA ARG A 2 -80.98 7.13 -22.10
C ARG A 2 -79.70 6.30 -22.04
N ARG A 3 -78.82 6.45 -22.99
CA ARG A 3 -77.50 5.85 -23.00
C ARG A 3 -76.52 6.82 -22.32
N SER A 4 -75.97 6.40 -21.19
CA SER A 4 -74.86 7.12 -20.48
C SER A 4 -73.53 6.72 -21.13
N ALA A 5 -72.78 7.67 -21.61
CA ALA A 5 -71.40 7.48 -22.08
C ALA A 5 -70.49 7.67 -20.89
N ILE A 6 -69.66 6.63 -20.60
CA ILE A 6 -68.60 6.71 -19.58
C ILE A 6 -67.30 7.15 -20.31
N LEU A 7 -66.82 8.34 -19.92
CA LEU A 7 -65.45 8.81 -20.28
C LEU A 7 -64.43 8.16 -19.41
N ALA A 8 -63.56 7.33 -19.97
CA ALA A 8 -62.37 6.83 -19.30
C ALA A 8 -61.24 7.88 -19.40
N VAL A 9 -60.84 8.42 -18.25
CA VAL A 9 -59.66 9.28 -18.13
C VAL A 9 -58.46 8.41 -17.93
N ALA A 10 -57.59 8.32 -18.93
CA ALA A 10 -56.30 7.64 -18.82
C ALA A 10 -55.31 8.54 -18.06
N ALA A 11 -54.94 8.19 -16.85
CA ALA A 11 -53.87 8.82 -16.07
C ALA A 11 -52.51 8.35 -16.59
N ILE A 12 -51.77 9.26 -17.24
CA ILE A 12 -50.38 8.99 -17.62
C ILE A 12 -49.51 9.12 -16.38
N PHE A 13 -49.05 8.00 -15.82
CA PHE A 13 -48.01 7.96 -14.80
C PHE A 13 -46.66 8.20 -15.48
N VAL A 14 -46.12 9.41 -15.33
CA VAL A 14 -44.72 9.70 -15.63
C VAL A 14 -43.89 9.16 -14.46
N LEU A 15 -43.24 8.01 -14.66
CA LEU A 15 -42.24 7.49 -13.73
C LEU A 15 -40.99 8.42 -13.79
N PRO A 16 -40.47 8.90 -12.66
CA PRO A 16 -39.20 9.61 -12.69
C PRO A 16 -38.09 8.63 -13.11
N THR A 17 -37.45 8.92 -14.22
CA THR A 17 -36.20 8.24 -14.61
C THR A 17 -35.16 8.56 -13.55
N SER A 18 -34.89 7.59 -12.68
CA SER A 18 -33.74 7.64 -11.77
C SER A 18 -32.51 7.73 -12.64
N GLY A 19 -31.94 8.93 -12.77
CA GLY A 19 -30.66 9.13 -13.40
C GLY A 19 -29.64 8.27 -12.65
N ALA A 20 -29.19 7.18 -13.28
CA ALA A 20 -28.01 6.47 -12.85
C ALA A 20 -26.86 7.47 -12.86
N GLY A 21 -26.50 7.98 -11.70
CA GLY A 21 -25.31 8.81 -11.53
C GLY A 21 -24.10 7.99 -11.96
N GLY A 22 -23.71 8.14 -13.23
CA GLY A 22 -22.50 7.52 -13.77
C GLY A 22 -21.34 7.89 -12.86
N ARG A 23 -20.60 6.91 -12.32
CA ARG A 23 -19.36 7.15 -11.61
C ARG A 23 -18.46 7.93 -12.57
N ALA A 24 -18.05 9.12 -12.15
CA ALA A 24 -17.08 9.91 -12.93
C ALA A 24 -15.81 9.06 -13.12
N GLY A 25 -15.37 8.92 -14.37
CA GLY A 25 -14.12 8.22 -14.69
C GLY A 25 -12.90 8.95 -14.14
N ALA A 26 -11.69 8.40 -14.34
CA ALA A 26 -10.45 9.05 -13.94
C ALA A 26 -10.33 10.49 -14.47
N ASN A 27 -9.84 11.40 -13.64
CA ASN A 27 -9.55 12.77 -14.03
C ASN A 27 -8.15 12.88 -14.65
N CYS A 28 -8.01 12.62 -15.95
CA CYS A 28 -6.70 12.63 -16.60
C CYS A 28 -6.09 14.04 -16.75
N SER A 29 -6.77 15.11 -16.38
CA SER A 29 -6.17 16.45 -16.29
C SER A 29 -5.35 16.67 -15.02
N GLY A 30 -5.49 15.81 -14.00
CA GLY A 30 -4.75 15.86 -12.74
C GLY A 30 -3.30 15.37 -12.88
N THR A 31 -2.53 15.87 -13.86
CA THR A 31 -1.20 15.34 -14.22
C THR A 31 -0.10 15.66 -13.21
N SER A 32 -0.31 16.61 -12.30
CA SER A 32 0.61 16.96 -11.22
C SER A 32 -0.08 17.76 -10.12
N VAL A 33 0.57 17.81 -8.96
CA VAL A 33 0.14 18.61 -7.80
C VAL A 33 1.29 19.50 -7.29
N PRO A 34 1.04 20.51 -6.44
CA PRO A 34 2.09 21.42 -5.97
C PRO A 34 3.00 20.80 -4.88
N MET A 35 3.08 19.48 -4.76
CA MET A 35 3.96 18.79 -3.83
C MET A 35 5.22 18.27 -4.52
N THR A 36 6.32 18.24 -3.79
CA THR A 36 7.57 17.63 -4.21
C THR A 36 7.68 16.25 -3.58
N PRO A 37 8.04 15.18 -4.32
CA PRO A 37 8.24 13.85 -3.73
C PRO A 37 9.10 13.91 -2.47
N VAL A 38 8.74 13.15 -1.44
CA VAL A 38 9.47 13.16 -0.15
C VAL A 38 10.96 12.86 -0.35
N THR A 39 11.29 12.00 -1.31
CA THR A 39 12.68 11.68 -1.70
C THR A 39 13.44 12.86 -2.29
N ASP A 40 12.74 13.79 -2.94
CA ASP A 40 13.31 14.90 -3.71
C ASP A 40 13.25 16.23 -2.97
N LEU A 41 12.44 16.29 -1.91
CA LEU A 41 12.23 17.47 -1.09
C LEU A 41 13.51 17.90 -0.34
N GLY A 42 14.43 16.94 -0.07
CA GLY A 42 15.70 17.24 0.59
C GLY A 42 15.48 17.86 1.97
N THR A 43 16.19 18.96 2.26
CA THR A 43 16.03 19.73 3.51
C THR A 43 14.90 20.77 3.45
N LYS A 44 14.28 20.98 2.28
CA LYS A 44 13.07 21.80 2.17
C LYS A 44 11.94 21.18 3.00
N ARG A 45 10.91 22.01 3.30
CA ARG A 45 9.86 21.62 4.22
C ARG A 45 8.49 21.59 3.55
N TYR A 46 7.71 20.57 3.91
CA TYR A 46 6.28 20.49 3.70
C TYR A 46 5.61 20.62 5.07
N HIS A 47 4.82 21.66 5.28
CA HIS A 47 4.18 21.98 6.57
C HIS A 47 5.13 21.83 7.78
N GLY A 48 6.36 22.34 7.69
CA GLY A 48 7.36 22.29 8.76
C GLY A 48 8.21 21.02 8.79
N TYR A 49 7.88 19.94 8.05
CA TYR A 49 8.62 18.69 8.03
C TYR A 49 9.58 18.63 6.83
N THR A 50 10.85 18.33 7.06
CA THR A 50 11.86 18.15 5.99
C THR A 50 11.56 16.93 5.13
N GLY A 51 12.12 16.86 3.91
CA GLY A 51 12.10 15.67 3.08
C GLY A 51 12.99 14.53 3.56
N GLY A 52 13.13 13.54 2.69
CA GLY A 52 13.88 12.31 2.94
C GLY A 52 13.08 11.25 3.69
N LEU A 53 13.22 10.00 3.27
CA LEU A 53 12.51 8.83 3.84
C LEU A 53 12.85 8.60 5.32
N TYR A 54 14.04 9.02 5.75
CA TYR A 54 14.51 8.96 7.14
C TYR A 54 14.60 10.35 7.79
N GLY A 55 14.06 11.39 7.12
CA GLY A 55 14.11 12.78 7.56
C GLY A 55 15.42 13.48 7.22
N ASN A 56 15.43 14.84 7.38
CA ASN A 56 16.59 15.70 7.12
C ASN A 56 17.23 15.49 5.74
N GLY A 57 16.41 15.24 4.71
CA GLY A 57 16.83 14.99 3.33
C GLY A 57 17.45 13.62 3.06
N LYS A 58 17.54 12.74 4.05
CA LYS A 58 18.16 11.41 3.89
C LYS A 58 17.16 10.37 3.40
N ASN A 59 17.48 9.70 2.30
CA ASN A 59 16.67 8.62 1.71
C ASN A 59 17.15 7.21 2.11
N ALA A 60 18.29 7.09 2.76
CA ALA A 60 18.84 5.85 3.28
C ALA A 60 18.89 5.85 4.81
N PRO A 61 18.79 4.69 5.47
CA PRO A 61 19.00 4.58 6.90
C PRO A 61 20.44 4.90 7.29
N SER A 62 20.67 5.23 8.56
CA SER A 62 22.02 5.33 9.06
C SER A 62 22.75 3.96 9.01
N ALA A 63 24.07 3.98 8.91
CA ALA A 63 24.87 2.73 8.92
C ALA A 63 24.61 1.87 10.17
N ALA A 64 24.44 2.51 11.34
CA ALA A 64 24.12 1.82 12.57
C ALA A 64 22.75 1.10 12.49
N TYR A 65 21.72 1.77 11.97
CA TYR A 65 20.41 1.15 11.81
C TYR A 65 20.41 0.07 10.74
N LEU A 66 21.09 0.29 9.62
CA LEU A 66 21.26 -0.73 8.57
C LEU A 66 21.94 -1.99 9.12
N LYS A 67 22.97 -1.86 9.96
CA LYS A 67 23.63 -3.00 10.62
C LYS A 67 22.62 -3.87 11.39
N THR A 68 21.66 -3.26 12.09
CA THR A 68 20.59 -4.02 12.77
C THR A 68 19.64 -4.72 11.79
N GLY A 69 19.37 -4.12 10.64
CA GLY A 69 18.59 -4.72 9.55
C GLY A 69 19.29 -5.92 8.92
N LEU A 70 20.59 -5.81 8.68
CA LEU A 70 21.39 -6.93 8.17
C LEU A 70 21.42 -8.09 9.18
N ALA A 71 21.50 -7.80 10.48
CA ALA A 71 21.39 -8.82 11.51
C ALA A 71 20.01 -9.48 11.56
N ALA A 72 18.92 -8.71 11.32
CA ALA A 72 17.57 -9.25 11.18
C ALA A 72 17.43 -10.14 9.94
N ALA A 73 17.97 -9.67 8.79
CA ALA A 73 17.95 -10.43 7.53
C ALA A 73 18.67 -11.79 7.64
N LYS A 74 19.78 -11.86 8.37
CA LYS A 74 20.50 -13.13 8.64
C LYS A 74 19.68 -14.14 9.44
N ARG A 75 18.65 -13.70 10.17
CA ARG A 75 17.76 -14.62 10.91
C ARG A 75 16.59 -15.13 10.05
N VAL A 76 16.39 -14.57 8.87
CA VAL A 76 15.44 -15.12 7.90
C VAL A 76 16.06 -16.37 7.29
N HIS A 77 15.49 -17.52 7.58
CA HIS A 77 15.94 -18.82 7.10
C HIS A 77 14.76 -19.76 6.91
N ALA A 78 14.92 -20.80 6.13
CA ALA A 78 13.86 -21.75 5.89
C ALA A 78 13.50 -22.50 7.19
N ILE A 79 12.22 -22.48 7.55
CA ILE A 79 11.60 -23.31 8.59
C ILE A 79 10.78 -24.36 7.86
N ASP A 80 11.08 -25.63 8.08
CA ASP A 80 10.48 -26.74 7.33
C ASP A 80 10.55 -26.53 5.82
N GLY A 81 11.73 -26.11 5.35
CA GLY A 81 12.04 -25.88 3.93
C GLY A 81 11.44 -24.59 3.33
N ARG A 82 10.86 -23.66 4.12
CA ARG A 82 10.11 -22.53 3.61
C ARG A 82 10.36 -21.21 4.34
N VAL A 83 10.42 -20.14 3.58
CA VAL A 83 10.32 -18.75 4.04
C VAL A 83 9.08 -18.13 3.42
N VAL A 84 8.28 -17.38 4.16
CA VAL A 84 7.11 -16.67 3.62
C VAL A 84 7.34 -15.16 3.62
N LEU A 85 7.17 -14.55 2.45
CA LEU A 85 6.97 -13.11 2.25
C LEU A 85 5.47 -12.85 2.11
N LEU A 86 4.89 -12.09 3.04
CA LEU A 86 3.45 -11.80 3.10
C LEU A 86 3.18 -10.33 2.74
N SER A 87 2.14 -10.04 1.97
CA SER A 87 1.63 -8.67 1.83
C SER A 87 0.51 -8.38 2.81
N ILE A 88 0.43 -7.14 3.27
CA ILE A 88 -0.69 -6.60 4.08
C ILE A 88 -1.09 -5.25 3.50
N GLY A 89 -2.39 -5.05 3.29
CA GLY A 89 -2.92 -3.79 2.76
C GLY A 89 -4.30 -3.92 2.12
N MET A 90 -4.70 -2.87 1.41
CA MET A 90 -6.00 -2.76 0.71
C MET A 90 -5.98 -3.33 -0.72
N SER A 91 -7.03 -2.97 -1.49
CA SER A 91 -7.23 -3.36 -2.90
C SER A 91 -6.05 -3.03 -3.82
N ASN A 92 -5.44 -1.85 -3.69
CA ASN A 92 -4.26 -1.50 -4.49
C ASN A 92 -3.09 -2.44 -4.17
N THR A 93 -2.90 -2.73 -2.88
CA THR A 93 -1.81 -3.59 -2.42
C THR A 93 -1.96 -5.00 -2.96
N THR A 94 -3.16 -5.61 -2.91
CA THR A 94 -3.38 -6.95 -3.47
C THR A 94 -3.16 -6.97 -4.98
N GLN A 95 -3.62 -5.95 -5.73
CA GLN A 95 -3.43 -5.88 -7.18
C GLN A 95 -1.94 -5.80 -7.57
N GLU A 96 -1.21 -4.92 -6.90
CA GLU A 96 0.22 -4.70 -7.11
C GLU A 96 1.06 -5.91 -6.69
N PHE A 97 0.75 -6.46 -5.51
CA PHE A 97 1.51 -7.58 -4.97
C PHE A 97 1.23 -8.90 -5.69
N SER A 98 0.00 -9.11 -6.16
CA SER A 98 -0.32 -10.27 -7.02
C SER A 98 0.42 -10.19 -8.36
N ALA A 99 0.58 -8.98 -8.94
CA ALA A 99 1.41 -8.80 -10.13
C ALA A 99 2.89 -9.06 -9.83
N PHE A 100 3.39 -8.56 -8.69
CA PHE A 100 4.74 -8.85 -8.23
C PHE A 100 4.97 -10.35 -7.97
N LYS A 101 4.00 -11.04 -7.35
CA LYS A 101 4.09 -12.49 -7.12
C LYS A 101 4.24 -13.24 -8.43
N ARG A 102 3.42 -12.93 -9.45
CA ARG A 102 3.54 -13.57 -10.77
C ARG A 102 4.91 -13.33 -11.40
N LEU A 103 5.40 -12.08 -11.35
CA LEU A 103 6.73 -11.73 -11.85
C LEU A 103 7.83 -12.50 -11.12
N ALA A 104 7.77 -12.53 -9.79
CA ALA A 104 8.78 -13.19 -8.97
C ALA A 104 8.76 -14.72 -9.14
N ASP A 105 7.57 -15.33 -9.20
CA ASP A 105 7.44 -16.78 -9.34
C ASP A 105 7.89 -17.27 -10.74
N SER A 106 7.90 -16.41 -11.75
CA SER A 106 8.41 -16.72 -13.08
C SER A 106 9.93 -16.52 -13.24
N ASP A 107 10.61 -15.90 -12.27
CA ASP A 107 12.03 -15.60 -12.34
C ASP A 107 12.86 -16.70 -11.64
N ALA A 108 13.70 -17.40 -12.38
CA ALA A 108 14.53 -18.49 -11.88
C ALA A 108 15.52 -18.08 -10.77
N ARG A 109 15.79 -16.78 -10.60
CA ARG A 109 16.65 -16.26 -9.54
C ARG A 109 15.95 -16.19 -8.18
N LYS A 110 14.60 -16.28 -8.13
CA LYS A 110 13.88 -16.33 -6.86
C LYS A 110 14.24 -17.59 -6.09
N SER A 111 14.52 -17.48 -4.79
CA SER A 111 14.79 -18.64 -3.95
C SER A 111 13.67 -19.68 -4.04
N PRO A 112 13.97 -20.96 -4.28
CA PRO A 112 12.98 -22.03 -4.30
C PRO A 112 12.32 -22.25 -2.92
N GLN A 113 12.96 -21.83 -1.84
CA GLN A 113 12.42 -21.88 -0.49
C GLN A 113 11.43 -20.72 -0.20
N LEU A 114 11.40 -19.68 -1.05
CA LEU A 114 10.54 -18.52 -0.84
C LEU A 114 9.13 -18.74 -1.38
N THR A 115 8.15 -18.68 -0.50
CA THR A 115 6.73 -18.62 -0.83
C THR A 115 6.22 -17.19 -0.67
N ILE A 116 5.61 -16.65 -1.71
CA ILE A 116 5.02 -15.29 -1.70
C ILE A 116 3.51 -15.44 -1.52
N VAL A 117 2.97 -14.81 -0.47
CA VAL A 117 1.54 -14.88 -0.12
C VAL A 117 0.93 -13.50 -0.13
N ASP A 118 -0.12 -13.30 -0.92
CA ASP A 118 -0.89 -12.06 -0.90
C ASP A 118 -1.97 -12.12 0.19
N GLY A 119 -1.72 -11.43 1.30
CA GLY A 119 -2.67 -11.28 2.41
C GLY A 119 -3.55 -10.03 2.30
N ALA A 120 -3.22 -9.09 1.39
CA ALA A 120 -3.97 -7.84 1.24
C ALA A 120 -5.39 -8.07 0.70
N GLN A 121 -6.36 -7.24 1.11
CA GLN A 121 -7.78 -7.43 0.78
C GLN A 121 -8.45 -6.11 0.43
N GLY A 122 -9.30 -6.12 -0.61
CA GLY A 122 -10.09 -4.95 -0.99
C GLY A 122 -11.02 -4.47 0.13
N GLY A 123 -11.14 -3.16 0.29
CA GLY A 123 -12.03 -2.53 1.27
C GLY A 123 -11.58 -2.62 2.74
N GLN A 124 -10.40 -3.18 3.01
CA GLN A 124 -9.86 -3.37 4.36
C GLN A 124 -8.74 -2.35 4.60
N ASP A 125 -9.11 -1.15 5.02
CA ASP A 125 -8.18 -0.05 5.28
C ASP A 125 -7.52 -0.16 6.67
N ALA A 126 -6.54 0.72 6.93
CA ALA A 126 -5.78 0.69 8.19
C ALA A 126 -6.69 0.83 9.42
N GLU A 127 -7.77 1.62 9.32
CA GLU A 127 -8.71 1.81 10.41
C GLU A 127 -9.47 0.53 10.74
N THR A 128 -9.79 -0.27 9.74
CA THR A 128 -10.42 -1.58 9.90
C THR A 128 -9.47 -2.62 10.46
N ILE A 129 -8.28 -2.74 9.85
CA ILE A 129 -7.37 -3.86 10.18
C ILE A 129 -6.48 -3.63 11.40
N LYS A 130 -6.50 -2.42 12.00
CA LYS A 130 -5.88 -2.15 13.32
C LYS A 130 -6.52 -2.89 14.48
N ASP A 131 -7.72 -3.45 14.26
CA ASP A 131 -8.40 -4.32 15.21
C ASP A 131 -7.92 -5.76 15.01
N PRO A 132 -7.32 -6.41 16.03
CA PRO A 132 -6.85 -7.78 15.92
C PRO A 132 -7.97 -8.80 15.73
N SER A 133 -9.22 -8.44 16.02
CA SER A 133 -10.43 -9.28 15.81
C SER A 133 -11.04 -9.11 14.42
N ALA A 134 -10.57 -8.15 13.61
CA ALA A 134 -11.10 -7.95 12.27
C ALA A 134 -11.01 -9.23 11.42
N ARG A 135 -12.07 -9.52 10.67
CA ARG A 135 -12.13 -10.66 9.73
C ARG A 135 -10.95 -10.70 8.76
N PHE A 136 -10.36 -9.55 8.47
CA PHE A 136 -9.15 -9.46 7.67
C PHE A 136 -8.09 -10.49 8.09
N TRP A 137 -7.84 -10.62 9.38
CA TRP A 137 -6.78 -11.47 9.90
C TRP A 137 -7.06 -12.95 9.73
N SER A 138 -8.31 -13.40 9.90
CA SER A 138 -8.67 -14.80 9.62
C SER A 138 -8.52 -15.17 8.14
N VAL A 139 -8.77 -14.20 7.24
CA VAL A 139 -8.53 -14.39 5.80
C VAL A 139 -7.02 -14.46 5.51
N VAL A 140 -6.20 -13.64 6.17
CA VAL A 140 -4.73 -13.73 6.06
C VAL A 140 -4.25 -15.11 6.48
N ASP A 141 -4.69 -15.61 7.64
CA ASP A 141 -4.31 -16.95 8.14
C ASP A 141 -4.73 -18.06 7.15
N ALA A 142 -5.96 -17.97 6.62
CA ALA A 142 -6.45 -18.92 5.63
C ALA A 142 -5.62 -18.91 4.34
N ARG A 143 -5.17 -17.73 3.87
CA ARG A 143 -4.33 -17.61 2.66
C ARG A 143 -2.92 -18.15 2.88
N VAL A 144 -2.34 -17.95 4.07
CA VAL A 144 -1.06 -18.57 4.45
C VAL A 144 -1.21 -20.09 4.45
N GLY A 145 -2.27 -20.63 5.07
CA GLY A 145 -2.56 -22.07 5.07
C GLY A 145 -2.79 -22.63 3.66
N ALA A 146 -3.56 -21.92 2.81
CA ALA A 146 -3.82 -22.34 1.43
C ALA A 146 -2.55 -22.37 0.55
N ALA A 147 -1.54 -21.57 0.90
CA ALA A 147 -0.22 -21.63 0.27
C ALA A 147 0.66 -22.80 0.81
N GLY A 148 0.10 -23.67 1.64
CA GLY A 148 0.81 -24.77 2.29
C GLY A 148 1.85 -24.29 3.32
N ALA A 149 1.64 -23.12 3.91
CA ALA A 149 2.56 -22.51 4.86
C ALA A 149 1.90 -22.32 6.24
N THR A 150 2.73 -22.02 7.23
CA THR A 150 2.31 -21.79 8.62
C THR A 150 2.67 -20.37 9.07
N ALA A 151 2.05 -19.90 10.14
CA ALA A 151 2.38 -18.62 10.76
C ALA A 151 3.87 -18.53 11.18
N ALA A 152 4.49 -19.64 11.58
CA ALA A 152 5.90 -19.70 11.96
C ALA A 152 6.86 -19.42 10.79
N GLN A 153 6.43 -19.68 9.56
CA GLN A 153 7.21 -19.48 8.33
C GLN A 153 7.14 -18.05 7.79
N VAL A 154 6.21 -17.21 8.27
CA VAL A 154 6.11 -15.79 7.89
C VAL A 154 7.21 -15.00 8.57
N GLN A 155 8.24 -14.62 7.81
CA GLN A 155 9.42 -13.94 8.35
C GLN A 155 9.65 -12.55 7.75
N ALA A 156 9.01 -12.24 6.63
CA ALA A 156 9.06 -10.92 6.00
C ALA A 156 7.65 -10.46 5.59
N VAL A 157 7.37 -9.16 5.75
CA VAL A 157 6.10 -8.54 5.36
C VAL A 157 6.37 -7.32 4.49
N TRP A 158 5.61 -7.18 3.40
CA TRP A 158 5.42 -5.90 2.72
C TRP A 158 4.09 -5.30 3.14
N LEU A 159 4.15 -4.13 3.79
CA LEU A 159 2.99 -3.42 4.33
C LEU A 159 2.78 -2.12 3.55
N LYS A 160 1.65 -2.02 2.87
CA LYS A 160 1.20 -0.82 2.18
C LYS A 160 -0.26 -0.57 2.48
N GLU A 161 -0.51 0.41 3.35
CA GLU A 161 -1.84 0.68 3.87
C GLU A 161 -2.15 2.18 3.90
N ALA A 162 -3.43 2.52 3.96
CA ALA A 162 -3.94 3.87 4.14
C ALA A 162 -5.30 3.83 4.86
N ILE A 163 -5.81 4.98 5.25
CA ILE A 163 -7.19 5.15 5.75
C ILE A 163 -8.02 5.71 4.60
N ALA A 164 -9.15 5.08 4.30
CA ALA A 164 -10.10 5.56 3.30
C ALA A 164 -10.89 6.78 3.81
N ARG A 165 -11.26 7.69 2.90
CA ARG A 165 -12.15 8.83 3.19
C ARG A 165 -11.66 9.78 4.29
N GLN A 166 -10.34 9.92 4.45
CA GLN A 166 -9.76 10.94 5.32
C GLN A 166 -10.14 12.33 4.82
N ALA A 167 -10.40 13.25 5.74
CA ALA A 167 -10.86 14.60 5.43
C ALA A 167 -10.19 15.69 6.28
N ASN A 168 -9.31 15.31 7.20
CA ASN A 168 -8.61 16.27 8.04
C ASN A 168 -7.37 16.82 7.34
N ARG A 169 -6.94 18.00 7.78
CA ARG A 169 -5.73 18.62 7.26
C ARG A 169 -4.48 17.96 7.84
N PHE A 170 -3.43 17.95 7.04
CA PHE A 170 -2.11 17.58 7.54
C PHE A 170 -1.71 18.43 8.78
N PRO A 171 -1.17 17.80 9.84
CA PRO A 171 -0.68 16.41 9.91
C PRO A 171 -1.68 15.41 10.49
N ALA A 172 -2.93 15.78 10.80
CA ALA A 172 -3.86 14.96 11.59
C ALA A 172 -4.10 13.58 10.97
N ASP A 173 -4.43 13.51 9.67
CA ASP A 173 -4.68 12.24 8.98
C ASP A 173 -3.41 11.37 8.90
N ALA A 174 -2.25 11.98 8.66
CA ALA A 174 -0.99 11.25 8.64
C ALA A 174 -0.58 10.70 10.02
N LEU A 175 -0.89 11.43 11.10
CA LEU A 175 -0.69 10.96 12.48
C LEU A 175 -1.65 9.81 12.84
N GLN A 176 -2.89 9.89 12.39
CA GLN A 176 -3.86 8.80 12.57
C GLN A 176 -3.36 7.54 11.86
N LEU A 177 -2.96 7.65 10.59
CA LEU A 177 -2.42 6.52 9.84
C LEU A 177 -1.16 5.95 10.50
N GLN A 178 -0.23 6.79 10.99
CA GLN A 178 0.93 6.34 11.76
C GLN A 178 0.52 5.51 12.98
N SER A 179 -0.49 5.97 13.73
CA SER A 179 -1.02 5.26 14.91
C SER A 179 -1.60 3.90 14.55
N ASP A 180 -2.38 3.83 13.46
CA ASP A 180 -2.99 2.59 13.00
C ASP A 180 -1.95 1.61 12.46
N LEU A 181 -0.98 2.08 11.67
CA LEU A 181 0.16 1.27 11.23
C LEU A 181 0.95 0.69 12.41
N ARG A 182 1.13 1.45 13.50
CA ARG A 182 1.79 0.95 14.72
C ARG A 182 1.01 -0.21 15.33
N ARG A 183 -0.33 -0.14 15.39
CA ARG A 183 -1.19 -1.22 15.88
C ARG A 183 -1.10 -2.44 14.98
N ILE A 184 -1.14 -2.25 13.66
CA ILE A 184 -0.99 -3.31 12.66
C ILE A 184 0.36 -4.04 12.84
N VAL A 185 1.47 -3.31 13.04
CA VAL A 185 2.78 -3.90 13.34
C VAL A 185 2.75 -4.73 14.63
N GLY A 186 2.03 -4.27 15.66
CA GLY A 186 1.81 -5.01 16.90
C GLY A 186 1.09 -6.34 16.66
N ILE A 187 0.03 -6.33 15.85
CA ILE A 187 -0.75 -7.51 15.47
C ILE A 187 0.12 -8.50 14.67
N LEU A 188 0.86 -8.00 13.68
CA LEU A 188 1.77 -8.82 12.87
C LEU A 188 2.81 -9.55 13.75
N ARG A 189 3.40 -8.83 14.72
CA ARG A 189 4.35 -9.41 15.67
C ARG A 189 3.73 -10.52 16.52
N SER A 190 2.48 -10.35 16.94
CA SER A 190 1.78 -11.35 17.77
C SER A 190 1.36 -12.58 16.97
N ARG A 191 0.97 -12.39 15.69
CA ARG A 191 0.51 -13.48 14.82
C ARG A 191 1.64 -14.31 14.23
N PHE A 192 2.77 -13.68 13.93
CA PHE A 192 3.90 -14.29 13.22
C PHE A 192 5.13 -14.30 14.11
N PRO A 193 5.34 -15.36 14.90
CA PRO A 193 6.35 -15.39 15.98
C PRO A 193 7.78 -15.22 15.45
N ASN A 194 8.05 -15.61 14.22
CA ASN A 194 9.38 -15.51 13.59
C ASN A 194 9.53 -14.31 12.65
N LEU A 195 8.60 -13.36 12.68
CA LEU A 195 8.66 -12.16 11.83
C LEU A 195 9.90 -11.31 12.14
N GLN A 196 10.80 -11.20 11.17
CA GLN A 196 12.07 -10.47 11.28
C GLN A 196 12.02 -9.08 10.63
N LEU A 197 11.33 -8.96 9.49
CA LEU A 197 11.42 -7.81 8.60
C LEU A 197 10.05 -7.31 8.19
N ILE A 198 9.82 -6.00 8.30
CA ILE A 198 8.67 -5.32 7.70
C ILE A 198 9.18 -4.19 6.81
N TYR A 199 8.80 -4.23 5.53
CA TYR A 199 9.06 -3.18 4.56
C TYR A 199 7.77 -2.42 4.29
N LEU A 200 7.77 -1.11 4.52
CA LEU A 200 6.60 -0.26 4.31
C LEU A 200 6.72 0.54 3.03
N SER A 201 5.61 0.69 2.34
CA SER A 201 5.46 1.63 1.24
C SER A 201 4.29 2.57 1.48
N SER A 202 4.41 3.80 0.95
CA SER A 202 3.31 4.76 0.91
C SER A 202 2.38 4.49 -0.28
N ARG A 203 1.32 5.30 -0.40
CA ARG A 203 0.45 5.29 -1.57
C ARG A 203 1.19 5.71 -2.85
N THR A 204 0.64 5.35 -3.98
CA THR A 204 0.96 5.91 -5.29
C THR A 204 0.31 7.28 -5.47
N TYR A 205 0.66 8.01 -6.52
CA TYR A 205 0.02 9.26 -6.89
C TYR A 205 -1.49 9.08 -7.11
N ALA A 206 -2.30 9.99 -6.59
CA ALA A 206 -3.75 9.93 -6.64
C ALA A 206 -4.40 11.21 -7.20
N GLY A 207 -3.66 12.03 -7.95
CA GLY A 207 -4.22 13.23 -8.59
C GLY A 207 -5.24 12.94 -9.69
N TYR A 208 -5.29 11.70 -10.20
CA TYR A 208 -6.30 11.25 -11.16
C TYR A 208 -7.58 10.72 -10.50
N ALA A 209 -7.58 10.59 -9.16
CA ALA A 209 -8.70 10.01 -8.42
C ALA A 209 -9.95 10.88 -8.48
N THR A 210 -11.09 10.25 -8.75
CA THR A 210 -12.42 10.86 -8.67
C THR A 210 -13.23 10.30 -7.51
N THR A 211 -12.61 9.47 -6.67
CA THR A 211 -13.21 8.88 -5.47
C THR A 211 -12.58 9.47 -4.20
N ALA A 212 -13.30 9.37 -3.08
CA ALA A 212 -12.78 9.73 -1.76
C ALA A 212 -11.82 8.67 -1.17
N LEU A 213 -11.39 7.68 -1.96
CA LEU A 213 -10.50 6.61 -1.53
C LEU A 213 -9.04 7.10 -1.49
N ASN A 214 -8.73 7.97 -0.56
CA ASN A 214 -7.39 8.50 -0.31
C ASN A 214 -6.82 9.28 -1.53
N PRO A 215 -7.51 10.37 -1.98
CA PRO A 215 -7.02 11.26 -3.03
C PRO A 215 -5.80 12.08 -2.57
N GLU A 216 -5.34 13.03 -3.38
CA GLU A 216 -4.37 14.03 -2.92
C GLU A 216 -5.07 15.09 -2.03
N PRO A 217 -4.42 15.59 -0.98
CA PRO A 217 -3.02 15.35 -0.58
C PRO A 217 -2.81 14.09 0.29
N GLN A 218 -3.87 13.36 0.68
CA GLN A 218 -3.77 12.23 1.61
C GLN A 218 -2.85 11.11 1.10
N ALA A 219 -2.84 10.88 -0.22
CA ALA A 219 -1.92 9.91 -0.80
C ALA A 219 -0.45 10.32 -0.59
N TYR A 220 -0.11 11.59 -0.80
CA TYR A 220 1.22 12.14 -0.49
C TYR A 220 1.53 12.09 1.00
N ASP A 221 0.58 12.49 1.85
CA ASP A 221 0.72 12.57 3.30
C ASP A 221 0.97 11.21 3.95
N SER A 222 0.50 10.12 3.32
CA SER A 222 0.79 8.74 3.74
C SER A 222 2.31 8.45 3.82
N GLY A 223 3.12 9.13 3.00
CA GLY A 223 4.57 9.04 3.06
C GLY A 223 5.14 9.56 4.38
N PHE A 224 4.54 10.58 4.99
CA PHE A 224 4.95 11.08 6.30
C PHE A 224 4.55 10.12 7.42
N ALA A 225 3.36 9.51 7.35
CA ALA A 225 2.92 8.50 8.30
C ALA A 225 3.89 7.31 8.37
N VAL A 226 4.25 6.77 7.21
CA VAL A 226 5.25 5.69 7.10
C VAL A 226 6.60 6.12 7.65
N ARG A 227 7.07 7.32 7.27
CA ARG A 227 8.36 7.85 7.76
C ARG A 227 8.38 7.98 9.28
N TRP A 228 7.33 8.49 9.88
CA TRP A 228 7.28 8.67 11.33
C TRP A 228 7.29 7.33 12.05
N LEU A 229 6.57 6.34 11.55
CA LEU A 229 6.60 4.98 12.11
C LEU A 229 7.99 4.34 12.00
N VAL A 230 8.64 4.44 10.84
CA VAL A 230 10.02 3.95 10.64
C VAL A 230 10.97 4.65 11.62
N ASN A 231 10.83 5.97 11.78
CA ASN A 231 11.65 6.74 12.71
C ASN A 231 11.42 6.37 14.18
N GLU A 232 10.23 5.94 14.57
CA GLU A 232 10.00 5.39 15.92
C GLU A 232 10.81 4.12 16.14
N ARG A 233 10.86 3.26 15.14
CA ARG A 233 11.67 2.04 15.21
C ARG A 233 13.17 2.34 15.25
N VAL A 234 13.62 3.29 14.42
CA VAL A 234 15.02 3.79 14.41
C VAL A 234 15.42 4.34 15.79
N LYS A 235 14.52 5.06 16.44
CA LYS A 235 14.74 5.65 17.79
C LYS A 235 14.52 4.67 18.95
N GLY A 236 14.23 3.41 18.68
CA GLY A 236 13.96 2.38 19.71
C GLY A 236 12.63 2.53 20.45
N LYS A 237 11.75 3.44 20.00
CA LYS A 237 10.41 3.67 20.61
C LYS A 237 9.40 2.58 20.23
N LEU A 238 9.63 1.86 19.15
CA LEU A 238 8.83 0.73 18.69
C LEU A 238 9.66 -0.54 18.77
N LYS A 239 9.18 -1.52 19.55
CA LYS A 239 9.81 -2.85 19.69
C LYS A 239 9.24 -3.84 18.68
N GLY A 240 10.02 -4.84 18.30
CA GLY A 240 9.56 -5.92 17.42
C GLY A 240 10.47 -6.14 16.21
N PRO A 241 9.93 -6.56 15.05
CA PRO A 241 10.70 -6.79 13.84
C PRO A 241 11.45 -5.53 13.41
N TRP A 242 12.49 -5.69 12.61
CA TRP A 242 13.14 -4.56 11.96
C TRP A 242 12.19 -3.95 10.92
N ILE A 243 12.06 -2.62 10.91
CA ILE A 243 11.13 -1.90 10.05
C ILE A 243 11.89 -0.90 9.19
N ALA A 244 11.70 -0.97 7.89
CA ALA A 244 12.31 -0.02 6.97
C ALA A 244 11.34 0.35 5.82
N TRP A 245 11.74 1.34 5.05
CA TRP A 245 11.11 1.58 3.79
C TRP A 245 11.34 0.42 2.81
N GLY A 246 10.26 -0.04 2.20
CA GLY A 246 10.26 -0.67 0.90
C GLY A 246 10.40 0.38 -0.21
N PRO A 247 9.99 0.10 -1.44
CA PRO A 247 9.95 1.12 -2.48
C PRO A 247 9.05 2.30 -2.06
N TYR A 248 9.54 3.53 -2.16
CA TYR A 248 8.69 4.71 -2.09
C TYR A 248 7.92 4.83 -3.40
N LEU A 249 6.59 4.80 -3.34
CA LEU A 249 5.77 4.64 -4.54
C LEU A 249 5.18 5.96 -5.05
N TRP A 250 5.05 6.98 -4.19
CA TRP A 250 4.50 8.24 -4.62
C TRP A 250 5.49 9.00 -5.53
N THR A 251 4.97 9.52 -6.60
CA THR A 251 5.63 10.42 -7.55
C THR A 251 4.66 11.56 -7.89
N ASN A 252 5.12 12.67 -8.42
CA ASN A 252 4.24 13.78 -8.75
C ASN A 252 3.64 13.61 -10.15
N GLY A 253 2.79 12.62 -10.33
CA GLY A 253 2.12 12.37 -11.59
C GLY A 253 3.11 12.27 -12.77
N GLU A 254 2.85 13.00 -13.84
CA GLU A 254 3.70 13.07 -15.04
C GLU A 254 4.95 13.93 -14.85
N ARG A 255 4.94 14.86 -13.87
CA ARG A 255 6.17 15.58 -13.48
C ARG A 255 7.24 14.66 -12.95
N GLY A 256 6.84 13.57 -12.31
CA GLY A 256 7.72 12.51 -11.88
C GLY A 256 8.57 12.82 -10.64
N ARG A 257 9.56 11.96 -10.44
CA ARG A 257 10.63 12.06 -9.43
C ARG A 257 12.00 12.14 -10.12
N LYS A 258 13.01 12.58 -9.36
CA LYS A 258 14.39 12.68 -9.85
C LYS A 258 14.99 11.35 -10.31
N ASP A 259 14.50 10.22 -9.81
CA ASP A 259 14.92 8.88 -10.23
C ASP A 259 14.19 8.36 -11.49
N GLY A 260 13.38 9.23 -12.13
CA GLY A 260 12.67 8.94 -13.38
C GLY A 260 11.31 8.26 -13.20
N LEU A 261 10.86 7.94 -11.96
CA LEU A 261 9.53 7.37 -11.78
C LEU A 261 8.46 8.41 -12.09
N VAL A 262 7.56 8.07 -13.01
CA VAL A 262 6.35 8.81 -13.35
C VAL A 262 5.12 7.94 -13.12
N TRP A 263 3.98 8.58 -12.85
CA TRP A 263 2.67 7.95 -12.75
C TRP A 263 1.71 8.70 -13.66
N THR A 264 1.28 8.06 -14.73
CA THR A 264 0.41 8.65 -15.74
C THR A 264 -1.05 8.25 -15.50
N CYS A 265 -1.99 8.89 -16.15
CA CYS A 265 -3.40 8.50 -16.11
C CYS A 265 -3.58 7.04 -16.58
N GLY A 266 -2.80 6.57 -17.56
CA GLY A 266 -2.80 5.19 -18.02
C GLY A 266 -2.35 4.17 -16.98
N ASP A 267 -1.66 4.58 -15.91
CA ASP A 267 -1.27 3.72 -14.80
C ASP A 267 -2.42 3.48 -13.79
N THR A 268 -3.55 4.20 -13.95
CA THR A 268 -4.75 4.03 -13.13
C THR A 268 -5.90 3.46 -13.96
N ARG A 269 -6.86 2.86 -13.28
CA ARG A 269 -8.11 2.44 -13.94
C ARG A 269 -8.91 3.65 -14.39
N SER A 270 -9.37 3.64 -15.62
CA SER A 270 -10.20 4.69 -16.18
C SER A 270 -11.53 4.89 -15.43
N SER A 271 -11.97 3.88 -14.68
CA SER A 271 -13.23 3.92 -13.92
C SER A 271 -13.17 4.74 -12.62
N ASP A 272 -11.97 5.00 -12.06
CA ASP A 272 -11.88 5.66 -10.76
C ASP A 272 -10.60 6.49 -10.54
N GLY A 273 -9.58 6.35 -11.39
CA GLY A 273 -8.29 7.04 -11.22
C GLY A 273 -7.54 6.73 -9.93
N THR A 274 -8.00 5.72 -9.16
CA THR A 274 -7.47 5.37 -7.84
C THR A 274 -6.76 4.01 -7.84
N HIS A 275 -7.40 3.01 -8.43
CA HIS A 275 -6.82 1.68 -8.53
C HIS A 275 -5.82 1.59 -9.68
N PRO A 276 -4.72 0.84 -9.53
CA PRO A 276 -3.76 0.68 -10.61
C PRO A 276 -4.37 -0.12 -11.77
N SER A 277 -4.13 0.33 -13.00
CA SER A 277 -4.34 -0.44 -14.22
C SER A 277 -3.32 -1.58 -14.30
N GLU A 278 -3.38 -2.42 -15.34
CA GLU A 278 -2.36 -3.46 -15.55
C GLU A 278 -0.95 -2.86 -15.70
N THR A 279 -0.82 -1.73 -16.40
CA THR A 279 0.47 -1.02 -16.52
C THR A 279 0.95 -0.48 -15.19
N GLY A 280 0.06 0.09 -14.38
CA GLY A 280 0.39 0.54 -13.01
C GLY A 280 0.80 -0.62 -12.11
N GLN A 281 0.07 -1.74 -12.16
CA GLN A 281 0.43 -2.95 -11.41
C GLN A 281 1.80 -3.49 -11.82
N ALA A 282 2.09 -3.58 -13.12
CA ALA A 282 3.38 -4.04 -13.65
C ALA A 282 4.53 -3.10 -13.22
N LYS A 283 4.28 -1.78 -13.22
CA LYS A 283 5.25 -0.78 -12.75
C LYS A 283 5.63 -1.00 -11.29
N ILE A 284 4.64 -1.20 -10.40
CA ILE A 284 4.88 -1.48 -8.98
C ILE A 284 5.52 -2.86 -8.79
N ALA A 285 5.08 -3.88 -9.54
CA ALA A 285 5.69 -5.21 -9.51
C ALA A 285 7.18 -5.15 -9.82
N SER A 286 7.58 -4.37 -10.83
CA SER A 286 8.98 -4.16 -11.20
C SER A 286 9.78 -3.43 -10.10
N LEU A 287 9.18 -2.44 -9.43
CA LEU A 287 9.82 -1.76 -8.30
C LEU A 287 10.02 -2.69 -7.10
N LEU A 288 9.04 -3.56 -6.80
CA LEU A 288 9.15 -4.57 -5.74
C LEU A 288 10.21 -5.62 -6.10
N TRP A 289 10.21 -6.11 -7.33
CA TRP A 289 11.24 -7.03 -7.80
C TRP A 289 12.63 -6.43 -7.65
N LYS A 290 12.84 -5.21 -8.18
CA LYS A 290 14.11 -4.50 -8.05
C LYS A 290 14.52 -4.35 -6.59
N PHE A 291 13.57 -3.98 -5.72
CA PHE A 291 13.83 -3.82 -4.29
C PHE A 291 14.26 -5.15 -3.65
N PHE A 292 13.47 -6.20 -3.76
CA PHE A 292 13.76 -7.46 -3.09
C PHE A 292 15.02 -8.15 -3.63
N SER A 293 15.29 -8.00 -4.92
CA SER A 293 16.48 -8.60 -5.55
C SER A 293 17.79 -7.83 -5.32
N SER A 294 17.73 -6.54 -4.94
CA SER A 294 18.95 -5.72 -4.80
C SER A 294 19.18 -5.16 -3.39
N ASN A 295 18.16 -5.02 -2.56
CA ASN A 295 18.29 -4.47 -1.21
C ASN A 295 19.10 -5.41 -0.31
N SER A 296 20.10 -4.88 0.39
CA SER A 296 21.04 -5.65 1.20
C SER A 296 20.38 -6.44 2.33
N THR A 297 19.20 -6.02 2.82
CA THR A 297 18.46 -6.73 3.86
C THR A 297 17.43 -7.72 3.31
N ALA A 298 17.28 -7.78 1.97
CA ALA A 298 16.28 -8.64 1.33
C ALA A 298 16.91 -9.72 0.44
N LYS A 299 17.91 -9.37 -0.37
CA LYS A 299 18.42 -10.23 -1.43
C LYS A 299 18.93 -11.60 -0.97
N SER A 300 19.43 -11.70 0.27
CA SER A 300 20.03 -12.94 0.80
C SER A 300 19.03 -14.06 1.10
N TRP A 301 17.75 -13.73 1.24
CA TRP A 301 16.68 -14.71 1.46
C TRP A 301 15.66 -14.70 0.31
N PHE A 302 15.68 -13.66 -0.51
CA PHE A 302 14.78 -13.53 -1.65
C PHE A 302 15.30 -14.23 -2.90
N LEU A 303 16.62 -14.21 -3.14
CA LEU A 303 17.29 -14.87 -4.27
C LEU A 303 17.84 -16.24 -3.89
N ALA A 304 18.03 -17.10 -4.92
CA ALA A 304 18.70 -18.37 -4.79
C ALA A 304 20.22 -18.20 -4.55
#